data_d3b06326a1a571d5c3c36f313afe820f
#
_entry.id   d3b06326a1a571d5c3c36f313afe820f
#
_cell.length_a   1.000
_cell.length_b   1.000
_cell.length_c   1.000
_cell.angle_alpha   90.00
_cell.angle_beta   90.00
_cell.angle_gamma   90.00
#
_symmetry.space_group_name_H-M   'P 1'
#
loop_
_entity.id
_entity.type
_entity.pdbx_description
1 polymer ?
#
loop_
_entity_poly.entity_id
_entity_poly.type
_entity_poly.pdbx_seq_one_letter_code
_entity_poly.pdbx_strand_id
1 'polypeptide(L)'
;LLVGVFEPNAKPAFTNNHTVPDDFSFGELPEDFDHFEPYLINAMNRIPSLEKSGIRKFFNGPESFTPDTNYLLGETPEVKNLYMCGGFNSIGIVSSGGAGKITAEWMINGEIYEDVFSLDISRFEKFHSELEFITKRVTETLGNLYAMHWPYKQHTTSRNIKLLPYHKNLKDRGACFGQSAAYERPMWYALNGKDTNYEYSYGYQNWYESAKHETFNARENAALFELTPFAKFELSGEKTHSSLQYICANNIKNKIGSITYTQMLNSKGGIEADLTVTCIDKNKFRIVTGSGVRIHDKKHILKHLDKSIKFQDITDNFACLGIFGPKSRDLVSKLFGEHFSNNDFKFGTGKN
;
A
#
# COMPACT_ATOMS: atom_id res chain seq x y z
N LEU A 1 -0.44 1.37 -41.37
CA LEU A 1 -0.81 1.97 -40.11
C LEU A 1 -1.04 0.85 -39.09
N LEU A 2 -0.53 1.00 -37.86
CA LEU A 2 -0.85 0.18 -36.71
C LEU A 2 -1.87 0.94 -35.88
N VAL A 3 -2.97 0.30 -35.50
CA VAL A 3 -4.00 0.86 -34.61
C VAL A 3 -4.12 -0.10 -33.42
N GLY A 4 -4.00 0.44 -32.24
CA GLY A 4 -4.12 -0.29 -30.97
C GLY A 4 -4.82 0.56 -29.92
N VAL A 5 -5.25 -0.07 -28.84
CA VAL A 5 -6.00 0.57 -27.78
C VAL A 5 -5.63 -0.08 -26.43
N PHE A 6 -5.72 0.72 -25.37
CA PHE A 6 -5.80 0.24 -24.01
C PHE A 6 -7.24 0.43 -23.55
N GLU A 7 -7.96 -0.66 -23.46
CA GLU A 7 -9.38 -0.67 -23.16
C GLU A 7 -9.67 -0.42 -21.67
N PRO A 8 -10.80 0.22 -21.32
CA PRO A 8 -11.17 0.46 -19.92
C PRO A 8 -11.55 -0.81 -19.16
N ASN A 9 -11.91 -1.89 -19.85
CA ASN A 9 -12.33 -3.17 -19.29
C ASN A 9 -11.61 -4.31 -20.01
N ALA A 10 -10.40 -4.62 -19.57
CA ALA A 10 -9.61 -5.72 -20.13
C ALA A 10 -10.22 -7.09 -19.79
N LYS A 11 -9.96 -8.08 -20.65
CA LYS A 11 -10.30 -9.48 -20.38
C LYS A 11 -9.07 -10.20 -19.83
N PRO A 12 -9.15 -10.85 -18.63
CA PRO A 12 -8.03 -11.64 -18.13
C PRO A 12 -7.81 -12.88 -18.99
N ALA A 13 -6.56 -13.17 -19.33
CA ALA A 13 -6.17 -14.36 -20.08
C ALA A 13 -5.85 -15.54 -19.15
N PHE A 14 -5.88 -16.76 -19.69
CA PHE A 14 -5.50 -18.00 -19.00
C PHE A 14 -6.27 -18.29 -17.71
N THR A 15 -7.54 -17.87 -17.63
CA THR A 15 -8.35 -17.99 -16.43
C THR A 15 -8.78 -19.43 -16.10
N ASN A 16 -8.83 -20.33 -17.07
CA ASN A 16 -9.31 -21.70 -16.86
C ASN A 16 -8.42 -22.54 -15.94
N ASN A 17 -7.10 -22.42 -16.11
CA ASN A 17 -6.10 -23.13 -15.30
C ASN A 17 -5.21 -22.18 -14.48
N HIS A 18 -5.39 -20.88 -14.64
CA HIS A 18 -4.60 -19.82 -13.99
C HIS A 18 -3.08 -19.93 -14.23
N THR A 19 -2.70 -20.63 -15.31
CA THR A 19 -1.30 -20.83 -15.71
C THR A 19 -1.17 -20.53 -17.18
N VAL A 20 -0.09 -19.85 -17.54
CA VAL A 20 0.32 -19.74 -18.93
C VAL A 20 0.83 -21.12 -19.38
N PRO A 21 0.37 -21.70 -20.50
CA PRO A 21 0.90 -22.97 -21.00
C PRO A 21 2.41 -22.91 -21.22
N ASP A 22 3.14 -23.97 -20.88
CA ASP A 22 4.61 -24.04 -20.96
C ASP A 22 5.14 -23.83 -22.37
N ASP A 23 4.33 -24.17 -23.38
CA ASP A 23 4.63 -23.99 -24.80
C ASP A 23 4.17 -22.64 -25.37
N PHE A 24 3.55 -21.78 -24.57
CA PHE A 24 3.10 -20.46 -25.00
C PHE A 24 4.28 -19.49 -25.07
N SER A 25 4.94 -19.46 -26.23
CA SER A 25 6.04 -18.56 -26.55
C SER A 25 5.77 -17.82 -27.85
N PHE A 26 5.86 -16.49 -27.83
CA PHE A 26 5.49 -15.63 -28.98
C PHE A 26 4.09 -15.90 -29.52
N GLY A 27 3.21 -16.45 -28.69
CA GLY A 27 1.86 -16.83 -29.06
C GLY A 27 0.90 -15.64 -29.08
N GLU A 28 -0.15 -15.79 -29.86
CA GLU A 28 -1.26 -14.85 -29.91
C GLU A 28 -2.52 -15.54 -29.36
N LEU A 29 -3.40 -14.77 -28.78
CA LEU A 29 -4.75 -15.21 -28.38
C LEU A 29 -5.67 -15.13 -29.60
N PRO A 30 -6.82 -15.83 -29.61
CA PRO A 30 -7.82 -15.70 -30.68
C PRO A 30 -8.23 -14.24 -30.88
N GLU A 31 -8.51 -13.90 -32.12
CA GLU A 31 -9.03 -12.59 -32.50
C GLU A 31 -10.36 -12.30 -31.78
N ASP A 32 -10.51 -11.10 -31.19
CA ASP A 32 -11.71 -10.67 -30.50
C ASP A 32 -12.23 -9.35 -31.10
N PHE A 33 -12.86 -9.49 -32.28
CA PHE A 33 -13.40 -8.34 -32.99
C PHE A 33 -14.53 -7.66 -32.26
N ASP A 34 -15.41 -8.41 -31.61
CA ASP A 34 -16.52 -7.85 -30.85
C ASP A 34 -16.04 -6.93 -29.71
N HIS A 35 -14.95 -7.33 -29.05
CA HIS A 35 -14.32 -6.51 -28.01
C HIS A 35 -13.63 -5.28 -28.60
N PHE A 36 -13.04 -5.38 -29.78
CA PHE A 36 -12.29 -4.30 -30.41
C PHE A 36 -13.16 -3.33 -31.22
N GLU A 37 -14.33 -3.74 -31.70
CA GLU A 37 -15.19 -2.96 -32.58
C GLU A 37 -15.48 -1.53 -32.12
N PRO A 38 -15.88 -1.26 -30.85
CA PRO A 38 -16.17 0.11 -30.38
C PRO A 38 -14.96 1.04 -30.51
N TYR A 39 -13.77 0.51 -30.32
CA TYR A 39 -12.52 1.26 -30.42
C TYR A 39 -12.11 1.49 -31.87
N LEU A 40 -12.36 0.51 -32.74
CA LEU A 40 -12.15 0.63 -34.18
C LEU A 40 -13.06 1.72 -34.77
N ILE A 41 -14.32 1.78 -34.37
CA ILE A 41 -15.25 2.85 -34.76
C ILE A 41 -14.71 4.23 -34.34
N ASN A 42 -14.20 4.36 -33.12
CA ASN A 42 -13.58 5.60 -32.66
C ASN A 42 -12.31 5.95 -33.46
N ALA A 43 -11.53 4.95 -33.85
CA ALA A 43 -10.36 5.17 -34.71
C ALA A 43 -10.77 5.63 -36.12
N MET A 44 -11.82 5.07 -36.72
CA MET A 44 -12.37 5.49 -38.01
C MET A 44 -12.91 6.93 -37.97
N ASN A 45 -13.57 7.33 -36.87
CA ASN A 45 -14.01 8.70 -36.67
C ASN A 45 -12.83 9.71 -36.66
N ARG A 46 -11.66 9.29 -36.17
CA ARG A 46 -10.44 10.10 -36.14
C ARG A 46 -9.67 10.08 -37.45
N ILE A 47 -9.67 8.94 -38.11
CA ILE A 47 -8.93 8.64 -39.36
C ILE A 47 -9.91 8.02 -40.36
N PRO A 48 -10.72 8.81 -41.07
CA PRO A 48 -11.77 8.30 -41.98
C PRO A 48 -11.29 7.33 -43.06
N SER A 49 -10.02 7.42 -43.46
CA SER A 49 -9.45 6.49 -44.43
C SER A 49 -9.41 5.03 -43.96
N LEU A 50 -9.53 4.76 -42.65
CA LEU A 50 -9.61 3.42 -42.09
C LEU A 50 -10.90 2.67 -42.50
N GLU A 51 -12.00 3.39 -42.76
CA GLU A 51 -13.26 2.78 -43.20
C GLU A 51 -13.09 2.00 -44.55
N LYS A 52 -12.15 2.46 -45.38
CA LYS A 52 -11.88 1.88 -46.69
C LYS A 52 -10.67 0.95 -46.68
N SER A 53 -10.02 0.78 -45.54
CA SER A 53 -8.82 -0.01 -45.39
C SER A 53 -9.16 -1.41 -44.88
N GLY A 54 -8.60 -2.44 -45.51
CA GLY A 54 -8.66 -3.80 -44.97
C GLY A 54 -7.73 -3.98 -43.78
N ILE A 55 -8.05 -4.95 -42.94
CA ILE A 55 -7.18 -5.38 -41.84
C ILE A 55 -6.21 -6.42 -42.38
N ARG A 56 -4.91 -6.11 -42.36
CA ARG A 56 -3.87 -7.03 -42.80
C ARG A 56 -3.58 -8.12 -41.75
N LYS A 57 -3.56 -7.73 -40.50
CA LYS A 57 -3.35 -8.62 -39.36
C LYS A 57 -4.01 -8.04 -38.12
N PHE A 58 -4.70 -8.86 -37.36
CA PHE A 58 -5.23 -8.58 -36.05
C PHE A 58 -4.29 -9.22 -35.04
N PHE A 59 -3.83 -8.46 -34.06
CA PHE A 59 -3.02 -8.95 -32.97
C PHE A 59 -3.85 -8.94 -31.69
N ASN A 60 -3.86 -10.06 -30.98
CA ASN A 60 -4.42 -10.17 -29.65
C ASN A 60 -3.42 -10.94 -28.78
N GLY A 61 -2.68 -10.23 -27.94
CA GLY A 61 -1.63 -10.78 -27.12
C GLY A 61 -1.85 -10.51 -25.64
N PRO A 62 -1.50 -11.47 -24.76
CA PRO A 62 -1.59 -11.24 -23.34
C PRO A 62 -0.44 -10.33 -22.86
N GLU A 63 -0.75 -9.44 -21.92
CA GLU A 63 0.22 -8.61 -21.24
C GLU A 63 0.17 -8.85 -19.72
N SER A 64 1.28 -8.58 -19.03
CA SER A 64 1.36 -8.72 -17.58
C SER A 64 1.06 -7.40 -16.86
N PHE A 65 0.01 -7.41 -16.05
CA PHE A 65 -0.38 -6.27 -15.22
C PHE A 65 -0.29 -6.61 -13.74
N THR A 66 0.15 -5.64 -12.96
CA THR A 66 0.20 -5.71 -11.50
C THR A 66 -1.04 -5.07 -10.87
N PRO A 67 -1.34 -5.35 -9.60
CA PRO A 67 -2.51 -4.77 -8.93
C PRO A 67 -2.51 -3.24 -8.78
N ASP A 68 -1.36 -2.59 -8.97
CA ASP A 68 -1.17 -1.15 -8.76
C ASP A 68 -0.54 -0.41 -9.96
N THR A 69 -0.40 -1.08 -11.10
CA THR A 69 0.24 -0.55 -12.32
C THR A 69 1.74 -0.25 -12.22
N ASN A 70 2.38 -0.53 -11.09
CA ASN A 70 3.83 -0.43 -10.96
C ASN A 70 4.48 -1.81 -11.16
N TYR A 71 5.54 -1.90 -11.94
CA TYR A 71 6.22 -3.17 -12.14
C TYR A 71 6.95 -3.65 -10.87
N LEU A 72 7.42 -4.89 -10.87
CA LEU A 72 7.99 -5.55 -9.70
C LEU A 72 9.51 -5.57 -9.81
N LEU A 73 10.19 -5.04 -8.80
CA LEU A 73 11.64 -5.15 -8.64
C LEU A 73 11.98 -5.71 -7.25
N GLY A 74 13.17 -6.29 -7.16
CA GLY A 74 13.82 -6.59 -5.89
C GLY A 74 13.70 -8.03 -5.42
N GLU A 75 14.32 -8.31 -4.30
CA GLU A 75 14.34 -9.62 -3.66
C GLU A 75 12.99 -9.96 -3.05
N THR A 76 12.49 -11.16 -3.37
CA THR A 76 11.21 -11.62 -2.81
C THR A 76 11.27 -11.78 -1.29
N PRO A 77 10.19 -11.44 -0.56
CA PRO A 77 10.19 -11.56 0.91
C PRO A 77 10.24 -13.02 1.39
N GLU A 78 9.78 -13.96 0.56
CA GLU A 78 9.62 -15.38 0.92
C GLU A 78 10.88 -16.21 0.65
N VAL A 79 11.64 -15.86 -0.38
CA VAL A 79 12.77 -16.67 -0.85
C VAL A 79 14.00 -15.80 -0.98
N LYS A 80 14.98 -16.05 -0.10
CA LYS A 80 16.26 -15.35 -0.11
C LYS A 80 17.01 -15.58 -1.43
N ASN A 81 17.63 -14.51 -1.95
CA ASN A 81 18.39 -14.48 -3.21
C ASN A 81 17.52 -14.75 -4.48
N LEU A 82 16.21 -14.73 -4.37
CA LEU A 82 15.33 -14.71 -5.53
C LEU A 82 14.91 -13.27 -5.83
N TYR A 83 15.32 -12.76 -6.98
CA TYR A 83 15.01 -11.40 -7.41
C TYR A 83 13.97 -11.39 -8.51
N MET A 84 13.03 -10.49 -8.40
CA MET A 84 12.02 -10.22 -9.41
C MET A 84 12.40 -8.99 -10.23
N CYS A 85 12.13 -9.07 -11.53
CA CYS A 85 12.17 -7.95 -12.46
C CYS A 85 11.11 -8.25 -13.54
N GLY A 86 9.86 -7.82 -13.33
CA GLY A 86 8.75 -8.24 -14.19
C GLY A 86 7.46 -7.47 -13.94
N GLY A 87 6.37 -7.88 -14.63
CA GLY A 87 5.06 -7.24 -14.48
C GLY A 87 5.04 -5.79 -14.99
N PHE A 88 5.61 -5.55 -16.16
CA PHE A 88 5.92 -4.20 -16.65
C PHE A 88 4.74 -3.37 -17.13
N ASN A 89 3.51 -3.86 -17.07
CA ASN A 89 2.32 -3.08 -17.39
C ASN A 89 2.44 -2.31 -18.71
N SER A 90 2.86 -3.00 -19.78
CA SER A 90 3.04 -2.45 -21.14
C SER A 90 4.17 -1.40 -21.32
N ILE A 91 4.97 -1.12 -20.29
CA ILE A 91 6.09 -0.17 -20.36
C ILE A 91 7.47 -0.85 -20.29
N GLY A 92 7.54 -2.16 -20.56
CA GLY A 92 8.77 -2.94 -20.40
C GLY A 92 9.94 -2.45 -21.26
N ILE A 93 9.70 -2.07 -22.50
CA ILE A 93 10.77 -1.61 -23.39
C ILE A 93 11.42 -0.34 -22.85
N VAL A 94 10.63 0.65 -22.46
CA VAL A 94 11.16 1.92 -21.96
C VAL A 94 11.79 1.79 -20.57
N SER A 95 11.30 0.85 -19.75
CA SER A 95 11.76 0.67 -18.36
C SER A 95 12.93 -0.31 -18.22
N SER A 96 13.19 -1.17 -19.21
CA SER A 96 14.11 -2.31 -19.12
C SER A 96 15.54 -1.93 -18.70
N GLY A 97 16.08 -0.84 -19.27
CA GLY A 97 17.43 -0.39 -18.95
C GLY A 97 17.60 0.01 -17.48
N GLY A 98 16.69 0.83 -16.97
CA GLY A 98 16.69 1.26 -15.57
C GLY A 98 16.41 0.12 -14.60
N ALA A 99 15.40 -0.69 -14.89
CA ALA A 99 15.03 -1.84 -14.08
C ALA A 99 16.16 -2.87 -13.99
N GLY A 100 16.82 -3.17 -15.13
CA GLY A 100 17.96 -4.08 -15.18
C GLY A 100 19.16 -3.56 -14.37
N LYS A 101 19.48 -2.27 -14.51
CA LYS A 101 20.56 -1.65 -13.71
C LYS A 101 20.29 -1.76 -12.22
N ILE A 102 19.12 -1.28 -11.77
CA ILE A 102 18.73 -1.29 -10.36
C ILE A 102 18.76 -2.71 -9.78
N THR A 103 18.17 -3.69 -10.50
CA THR A 103 18.16 -5.08 -10.04
C THR A 103 19.57 -5.66 -9.92
N ALA A 104 20.45 -5.40 -10.89
CA ALA A 104 21.83 -5.86 -10.85
C ALA A 104 22.61 -5.23 -9.69
N GLU A 105 22.48 -3.93 -9.47
CA GLU A 105 23.14 -3.23 -8.35
C GLU A 105 22.61 -3.75 -6.99
N TRP A 106 21.31 -4.00 -6.89
CA TRP A 106 20.71 -4.58 -5.68
C TRP A 106 21.25 -5.98 -5.38
N MET A 107 21.35 -6.85 -6.41
CA MET A 107 21.93 -8.19 -6.27
C MET A 107 23.39 -8.15 -5.82
N ILE A 108 24.19 -7.22 -6.36
CA ILE A 108 25.62 -7.11 -6.06
C ILE A 108 25.85 -6.54 -4.65
N ASN A 109 25.12 -5.50 -4.28
CA ASN A 109 25.34 -4.78 -3.02
C ASN A 109 24.53 -5.37 -1.86
N GLY A 110 23.51 -6.19 -2.12
CA GLY A 110 22.57 -6.71 -1.12
C GLY A 110 21.60 -5.67 -0.57
N GLU A 111 21.67 -4.43 -1.08
CA GLU A 111 20.76 -3.32 -0.76
C GLU A 111 20.69 -2.35 -1.93
N ILE A 112 19.63 -1.54 -1.99
CA ILE A 112 19.44 -0.50 -3.00
C ILE A 112 19.47 0.87 -2.31
N TYR A 113 20.01 1.87 -3.01
CA TYR A 113 20.18 3.21 -2.46
C TYR A 113 19.23 4.23 -3.12
N GLU A 114 18.71 3.90 -4.28
CA GLU A 114 17.68 4.67 -4.95
C GLU A 114 16.31 4.43 -4.29
N ASP A 115 15.49 5.48 -4.23
CA ASP A 115 14.11 5.36 -3.77
C ASP A 115 13.26 4.68 -4.86
N VAL A 116 13.18 3.36 -4.77
CA VAL A 116 12.36 2.50 -5.64
C VAL A 116 11.24 1.80 -4.87
N PHE A 117 10.87 2.31 -3.71
CA PHE A 117 9.86 1.68 -2.85
C PHE A 117 8.55 1.37 -3.59
N SER A 118 8.11 2.26 -4.48
CA SER A 118 6.92 2.04 -5.30
C SER A 118 7.03 0.87 -6.28
N LEU A 119 8.24 0.35 -6.52
CA LEU A 119 8.52 -0.78 -7.41
C LEU A 119 8.94 -2.03 -6.64
N ASP A 120 9.36 -1.90 -5.37
CA ASP A 120 9.78 -3.02 -4.53
C ASP A 120 8.63 -4.02 -4.37
N ILE A 121 8.90 -5.30 -4.69
CA ILE A 121 7.91 -6.39 -4.52
C ILE A 121 7.42 -6.51 -3.07
N SER A 122 8.21 -6.09 -2.10
CA SER A 122 7.85 -6.11 -0.68
C SER A 122 6.73 -5.12 -0.29
N ARG A 123 6.26 -4.27 -1.22
CA ARG A 123 5.05 -3.45 -1.03
C ARG A 123 3.76 -4.28 -1.02
N PHE A 124 3.82 -5.50 -1.56
CA PHE A 124 2.68 -6.40 -1.62
C PHE A 124 2.63 -7.37 -0.44
N GLU A 125 1.43 -7.58 0.07
CA GLU A 125 1.12 -8.65 1.03
C GLU A 125 0.60 -9.88 0.30
N LYS A 126 0.60 -11.04 0.96
CA LYS A 126 0.24 -12.34 0.38
C LYS A 126 -1.11 -12.35 -0.35
N PHE A 127 -2.13 -11.68 0.18
CA PHE A 127 -3.46 -11.66 -0.47
C PHE A 127 -3.45 -11.00 -1.86
N HIS A 128 -2.47 -10.14 -2.18
CA HIS A 128 -2.32 -9.57 -3.51
C HIS A 128 -1.97 -10.61 -4.59
N SER A 129 -1.48 -11.78 -4.19
CA SER A 129 -1.20 -12.91 -5.09
C SER A 129 -2.36 -13.90 -5.22
N GLU A 130 -3.47 -13.68 -4.51
CA GLU A 130 -4.65 -14.53 -4.63
C GLU A 130 -5.34 -14.31 -5.98
N LEU A 131 -5.67 -15.40 -6.66
CA LEU A 131 -6.18 -15.37 -8.03
C LEU A 131 -7.46 -14.55 -8.17
N GLU A 132 -8.38 -14.67 -7.23
CA GLU A 132 -9.62 -13.89 -7.25
C GLU A 132 -9.34 -12.39 -7.15
N PHE A 133 -8.38 -12.01 -6.29
CA PHE A 133 -7.96 -10.63 -6.15
C PHE A 133 -7.33 -10.10 -7.44
N ILE A 134 -6.33 -10.81 -7.97
CA ILE A 134 -5.58 -10.39 -9.17
C ILE A 134 -6.52 -10.27 -10.36
N THR A 135 -7.32 -11.31 -10.65
CA THR A 135 -8.19 -11.34 -11.83
C THR A 135 -9.14 -10.14 -11.90
N LYS A 136 -9.71 -9.73 -10.77
CA LYS A 136 -10.59 -8.56 -10.71
C LYS A 136 -9.82 -7.24 -10.76
N ARG A 137 -8.70 -7.16 -10.05
CA ARG A 137 -7.93 -5.94 -9.89
C ARG A 137 -7.16 -5.56 -11.16
N VAL A 138 -6.52 -6.51 -11.84
CA VAL A 138 -5.72 -6.20 -13.04
C VAL A 138 -6.59 -5.74 -14.20
N THR A 139 -7.83 -6.20 -14.29
CA THR A 139 -8.82 -5.71 -15.27
C THR A 139 -9.07 -4.21 -15.10
N GLU A 140 -9.27 -3.77 -13.86
CA GLU A 140 -9.45 -2.36 -13.53
C GLU A 140 -8.16 -1.54 -13.70
N THR A 141 -7.01 -2.10 -13.31
CA THR A 141 -5.74 -1.38 -13.37
C THR A 141 -5.29 -1.11 -14.79
N LEU A 142 -5.49 -2.04 -15.73
CA LEU A 142 -5.26 -1.77 -17.16
C LEU A 142 -6.12 -0.60 -17.64
N GLY A 143 -7.41 -0.65 -17.38
CA GLY A 143 -8.33 0.43 -17.74
C GLY A 143 -7.97 1.79 -17.13
N ASN A 144 -7.42 1.80 -15.92
CA ASN A 144 -7.00 3.02 -15.25
C ASN A 144 -5.68 3.59 -15.76
N LEU A 145 -4.83 2.80 -16.44
CA LEU A 145 -3.48 3.23 -16.86
C LEU A 145 -3.52 4.46 -17.78
N TYR A 146 -4.49 4.51 -18.70
CA TYR A 146 -4.68 5.61 -19.66
C TYR A 146 -6.00 6.37 -19.46
N ALA A 147 -6.75 6.07 -18.40
CA ALA A 147 -7.96 6.80 -18.05
C ALA A 147 -7.67 8.18 -17.46
N MET A 148 -8.70 8.94 -17.20
CA MET A 148 -8.60 10.20 -16.45
C MET A 148 -8.07 9.91 -15.03
N HIS A 149 -6.90 10.49 -14.70
CA HIS A 149 -6.27 10.31 -13.39
C HIS A 149 -6.82 11.33 -12.40
N TRP A 150 -8.00 11.05 -11.88
CA TRP A 150 -8.62 11.88 -10.86
C TRP A 150 -7.81 11.86 -9.56
N PRO A 151 -7.61 13.01 -8.90
CA PRO A 151 -6.98 13.05 -7.59
C PRO A 151 -7.71 12.14 -6.60
N TYR A 152 -6.95 11.35 -5.82
CA TYR A 152 -7.46 10.44 -4.79
C TYR A 152 -8.41 9.34 -5.29
N LYS A 153 -8.39 9.03 -6.58
CA LYS A 153 -9.22 7.97 -7.16
C LYS A 153 -8.97 6.64 -6.44
N GLN A 154 -10.07 6.01 -6.01
CA GLN A 154 -10.06 4.72 -5.36
C GLN A 154 -10.36 3.60 -6.36
N HIS A 155 -9.77 2.42 -6.12
CA HIS A 155 -10.16 1.22 -6.83
C HIS A 155 -11.59 0.80 -6.47
N THR A 156 -12.31 0.26 -7.43
CA THR A 156 -13.69 -0.22 -7.28
C THR A 156 -13.77 -1.74 -7.14
N THR A 157 -12.78 -2.45 -7.70
CA THR A 157 -12.68 -3.91 -7.62
C THR A 157 -11.90 -4.38 -6.39
N SER A 158 -12.04 -5.63 -6.02
CA SER A 158 -11.33 -6.29 -4.92
C SER A 158 -11.37 -5.45 -3.63
N ARG A 159 -12.58 -4.95 -3.32
CA ARG A 159 -12.87 -4.19 -2.09
C ARG A 159 -13.21 -5.16 -0.95
N ASN A 160 -13.17 -4.64 0.28
CA ASN A 160 -13.53 -5.35 1.51
C ASN A 160 -12.65 -6.59 1.82
N ILE A 161 -11.40 -6.60 1.36
CA ILE A 161 -10.44 -7.69 1.63
C ILE A 161 -10.02 -7.68 3.11
N LYS A 162 -9.66 -6.51 3.63
CA LYS A 162 -9.34 -6.32 5.05
C LYS A 162 -10.26 -5.26 5.64
N LEU A 163 -11.11 -5.68 6.57
CA LEU A 163 -11.99 -4.78 7.31
C LEU A 163 -11.37 -4.42 8.66
N LEU A 164 -11.58 -3.19 9.07
CA LEU A 164 -11.23 -2.72 10.40
C LEU A 164 -12.17 -3.35 11.45
N PRO A 165 -11.72 -3.56 12.70
CA PRO A 165 -12.60 -4.06 13.77
C PRO A 165 -13.87 -3.23 13.96
N TYR A 166 -13.79 -1.93 13.73
CA TYR A 166 -14.90 -0.99 13.89
C TYR A 166 -15.60 -0.63 12.57
N HIS A 167 -15.34 -1.36 11.49
CA HIS A 167 -15.82 -1.02 10.13
C HIS A 167 -17.32 -0.70 10.11
N LYS A 168 -18.15 -1.56 10.71
CA LYS A 168 -19.61 -1.33 10.78
C LYS A 168 -19.95 -0.04 11.51
N ASN A 169 -19.34 0.19 12.66
CA ASN A 169 -19.59 1.40 13.46
C ASN A 169 -19.19 2.68 12.70
N LEU A 170 -18.10 2.63 11.96
CA LEU A 170 -17.64 3.75 11.14
C LEU A 170 -18.58 4.00 9.96
N LYS A 171 -19.05 2.93 9.30
CA LYS A 171 -20.02 2.99 8.22
C LYS A 171 -21.36 3.61 8.69
N ASP A 172 -21.87 3.17 9.83
CA ASP A 172 -23.11 3.68 10.43
C ASP A 172 -22.99 5.18 10.81
N ARG A 173 -21.78 5.71 10.94
CA ARG A 173 -21.45 7.13 11.15
C ARG A 173 -21.21 7.93 9.88
N GLY A 174 -21.45 7.35 8.72
CA GLY A 174 -21.29 8.02 7.42
C GLY A 174 -19.85 8.02 6.90
N ALA A 175 -19.01 7.07 7.31
CA ALA A 175 -17.67 6.95 6.76
C ALA A 175 -17.72 6.58 5.27
N CYS A 176 -16.97 7.33 4.46
CA CYS A 176 -16.63 6.98 3.11
C CYS A 176 -15.28 6.25 3.11
N PHE A 177 -15.24 5.04 2.55
CA PHE A 177 -14.08 4.18 2.63
C PHE A 177 -13.22 4.25 1.37
N GLY A 178 -11.90 4.20 1.57
CA GLY A 178 -10.89 3.95 0.56
C GLY A 178 -9.94 2.86 1.01
N GLN A 179 -9.21 2.26 0.07
CA GLN A 179 -8.21 1.25 0.39
C GLN A 179 -6.85 1.90 0.71
N SER A 180 -6.24 1.46 1.80
CA SER A 180 -4.85 1.74 2.13
C SER A 180 -4.23 0.49 2.72
N ALA A 181 -3.15 -0.03 2.11
CA ALA A 181 -2.53 -1.32 2.48
C ALA A 181 -3.59 -2.44 2.65
N ALA A 182 -4.52 -2.53 1.70
CA ALA A 182 -5.68 -3.42 1.66
C ALA A 182 -6.75 -3.23 2.73
N TYR A 183 -6.53 -2.42 3.71
CA TYR A 183 -7.58 -2.10 4.69
C TYR A 183 -8.58 -1.11 4.10
N GLU A 184 -9.88 -1.38 4.32
CA GLU A 184 -10.93 -0.40 4.10
C GLU A 184 -10.88 0.65 5.21
N ARG A 185 -10.30 1.81 4.91
CA ARG A 185 -10.12 2.90 5.87
C ARG A 185 -11.14 4.01 5.64
N PRO A 186 -11.67 4.63 6.71
CA PRO A 186 -12.44 5.86 6.56
C PRO A 186 -11.52 6.96 6.03
N MET A 187 -11.87 7.53 4.89
CA MET A 187 -11.12 8.62 4.27
C MET A 187 -11.71 9.98 4.63
N TRP A 188 -13.02 10.02 4.80
CA TRP A 188 -13.78 11.19 5.24
C TRP A 188 -15.16 10.74 5.73
N TYR A 189 -15.89 11.60 6.42
CA TYR A 189 -17.23 11.32 6.92
C TYR A 189 -18.25 12.28 6.30
N ALA A 190 -19.32 11.72 5.74
CA ALA A 190 -20.36 12.51 5.14
C ALA A 190 -21.11 13.34 6.22
N LEU A 191 -21.21 14.65 6.00
CA LEU A 191 -21.95 15.56 6.89
C LEU A 191 -23.46 15.46 6.63
N ASN A 192 -24.24 15.37 7.70
CA ASN A 192 -25.70 15.52 7.65
C ASN A 192 -26.44 14.60 6.67
N GLY A 193 -26.03 13.33 6.59
CA GLY A 193 -26.68 12.34 5.74
C GLY A 193 -26.41 12.52 4.23
N LYS A 194 -25.39 13.27 3.85
CA LYS A 194 -24.92 13.36 2.47
C LYS A 194 -24.42 12.00 1.97
N ASP A 195 -24.32 11.88 0.65
CA ASP A 195 -23.80 10.67 0.01
C ASP A 195 -22.33 10.40 0.40
N THR A 196 -22.02 9.12 0.64
CA THR A 196 -20.69 8.64 0.95
C THR A 196 -19.89 8.20 -0.30
N ASN A 197 -20.42 8.42 -1.50
CA ASN A 197 -19.74 8.13 -2.74
C ASN A 197 -18.76 9.24 -3.11
N TYR A 198 -17.69 8.85 -3.83
CA TYR A 198 -16.74 9.80 -4.39
C TYR A 198 -17.27 10.42 -5.68
N GLU A 199 -17.26 11.76 -5.76
CA GLU A 199 -17.44 12.52 -6.99
C GLU A 199 -16.12 13.17 -7.35
N TYR A 200 -15.44 12.59 -8.32
CA TYR A 200 -14.08 13.04 -8.68
C TYR A 200 -14.08 14.32 -9.50
N SER A 201 -13.18 15.25 -9.17
CA SER A 201 -13.01 16.53 -9.83
C SER A 201 -11.58 17.03 -9.66
N TYR A 202 -11.11 17.86 -10.59
CA TYR A 202 -9.87 18.63 -10.41
C TYR A 202 -10.09 19.94 -9.64
N GLY A 203 -11.35 20.33 -9.42
CA GLY A 203 -11.72 21.40 -8.52
C GLY A 203 -11.95 20.88 -7.09
N TYR A 204 -12.80 21.56 -6.34
CA TYR A 204 -13.24 21.04 -5.03
C TYR A 204 -14.11 19.80 -5.24
N GLN A 205 -13.69 18.70 -4.61
CA GLN A 205 -14.45 17.47 -4.61
C GLN A 205 -15.61 17.53 -3.60
N ASN A 206 -16.57 16.61 -3.72
CA ASN A 206 -17.75 16.57 -2.87
C ASN A 206 -17.44 16.38 -1.36
N TRP A 207 -16.27 15.82 -1.05
CA TRP A 207 -15.81 15.64 0.34
C TRP A 207 -15.06 16.84 0.93
N TYR A 208 -14.80 17.90 0.15
CA TYR A 208 -14.01 19.05 0.62
C TYR A 208 -14.55 19.66 1.91
N GLU A 209 -15.85 19.97 1.97
CA GLU A 209 -16.46 20.57 3.17
C GLU A 209 -16.44 19.62 4.37
N SER A 210 -16.57 18.30 4.14
CA SER A 210 -16.43 17.29 5.18
C SER A 210 -15.02 17.24 5.74
N ALA A 211 -14.01 17.13 4.89
CA ALA A 211 -12.59 17.12 5.31
C ALA A 211 -12.18 18.43 5.99
N LYS A 212 -12.69 19.57 5.51
CA LYS A 212 -12.48 20.87 6.15
C LYS A 212 -13.07 20.90 7.56
N HIS A 213 -14.30 20.44 7.75
CA HIS A 213 -14.95 20.36 9.06
C HIS A 213 -14.18 19.46 10.02
N GLU A 214 -13.76 18.27 9.56
CA GLU A 214 -12.95 17.34 10.35
C GLU A 214 -11.60 17.97 10.76
N THR A 215 -10.95 18.67 9.82
CA THR A 215 -9.67 19.36 10.07
C THR A 215 -9.81 20.46 11.12
N PHE A 216 -10.83 21.31 11.00
CA PHE A 216 -11.10 22.34 12.02
C PHE A 216 -11.40 21.73 13.38
N ASN A 217 -12.24 20.68 13.42
CA ASN A 217 -12.54 20.02 14.68
C ASN A 217 -11.30 19.38 15.32
N ALA A 218 -10.42 18.76 14.53
CA ALA A 218 -9.15 18.21 15.03
C ALA A 218 -8.21 19.30 15.58
N ARG A 219 -8.23 20.51 15.00
CA ARG A 219 -7.39 21.65 15.41
C ARG A 219 -7.92 22.36 16.65
N GLU A 220 -9.22 22.46 16.82
CA GLU A 220 -9.86 23.26 17.87
C GLU A 220 -10.37 22.43 19.05
N ASN A 221 -10.61 21.15 18.84
CA ASN A 221 -11.22 20.26 19.81
C ASN A 221 -10.43 18.96 19.98
N ALA A 222 -11.05 17.83 19.63
CA ALA A 222 -10.45 16.51 19.61
C ALA A 222 -11.03 15.71 18.46
N ALA A 223 -10.21 14.87 17.83
CA ALA A 223 -10.61 13.96 16.78
C ALA A 223 -10.05 12.56 17.03
N LEU A 224 -10.85 11.56 16.68
CA LEU A 224 -10.47 10.15 16.73
C LEU A 224 -10.04 9.69 15.33
N PHE A 225 -8.81 9.17 15.25
CA PHE A 225 -8.25 8.61 14.02
C PHE A 225 -8.13 7.10 14.12
N GLU A 226 -8.60 6.42 13.10
CA GLU A 226 -8.45 4.97 12.98
C GLU A 226 -7.06 4.63 12.42
N LEU A 227 -6.18 4.07 13.26
CA LEU A 227 -4.77 3.78 12.95
C LEU A 227 -4.46 2.27 13.01
N THR A 228 -5.47 1.41 13.08
CA THR A 228 -5.30 -0.06 13.14
C THR A 228 -4.40 -0.63 12.04
N PRO A 229 -4.39 -0.09 10.80
CA PRO A 229 -3.52 -0.61 9.74
C PRO A 229 -2.02 -0.46 9.99
N PHE A 230 -1.58 0.41 10.92
CA PHE A 230 -0.15 0.49 11.24
C PHE A 230 0.40 -0.88 11.59
N ALA A 231 1.56 -1.22 11.03
CA ALA A 231 2.24 -2.47 11.35
C ALA A 231 2.79 -2.44 12.79
N LYS A 232 2.65 -3.57 13.48
CA LYS A 232 3.06 -3.72 14.88
C LYS A 232 3.88 -4.97 15.03
N PHE A 233 5.11 -4.81 15.50
CA PHE A 233 6.03 -5.93 15.73
C PHE A 233 6.44 -5.98 17.19
N GLU A 234 6.58 -7.17 17.75
CA GLU A 234 7.18 -7.37 19.06
C GLU A 234 8.48 -8.15 18.94
N LEU A 235 9.50 -7.64 19.62
CA LEU A 235 10.82 -8.23 19.72
C LEU A 235 11.11 -8.55 21.18
N SER A 236 11.62 -9.75 21.44
CA SER A 236 11.98 -10.14 22.81
C SER A 236 13.23 -11.02 22.86
N GLY A 237 14.04 -10.82 23.90
CA GLY A 237 15.31 -11.53 24.14
C GLY A 237 16.35 -10.61 24.74
N GLU A 238 17.37 -11.15 25.35
CA GLU A 238 18.40 -10.38 26.09
C GLU A 238 19.13 -9.38 25.19
N LYS A 239 19.33 -9.71 23.92
CA LYS A 239 20.04 -8.84 22.96
C LYS A 239 19.12 -7.83 22.24
N THR A 240 17.82 -7.78 22.58
CA THR A 240 16.86 -6.93 21.84
C THR A 240 17.24 -5.46 21.89
N HIS A 241 17.58 -4.94 23.09
CA HIS A 241 17.97 -3.55 23.23
C HIS A 241 19.23 -3.20 22.44
N SER A 242 20.28 -4.01 22.54
CA SER A 242 21.54 -3.77 21.80
C SER A 242 21.35 -3.85 20.28
N SER A 243 20.52 -4.78 19.79
CA SER A 243 20.20 -4.85 18.36
C SER A 243 19.42 -3.64 17.88
N LEU A 244 18.43 -3.17 18.66
CA LEU A 244 17.68 -1.95 18.32
C LEU A 244 18.59 -0.71 18.35
N GLN A 245 19.53 -0.61 19.30
CA GLN A 245 20.54 0.46 19.33
C GLN A 245 21.44 0.46 18.09
N TYR A 246 21.68 -0.71 17.51
CA TYR A 246 22.49 -0.84 16.29
C TYR A 246 21.76 -0.40 15.04
N ILE A 247 20.46 -0.78 14.89
CA ILE A 247 19.71 -0.53 13.66
C ILE A 247 18.95 0.80 13.64
N CYS A 248 18.70 1.41 14.81
CA CYS A 248 17.98 2.67 14.93
C CYS A 248 18.94 3.87 15.02
N ALA A 249 18.58 4.95 14.33
CA ALA A 249 19.39 6.18 14.31
C ALA A 249 19.33 6.95 15.64
N ASN A 250 18.26 6.79 16.42
CA ASN A 250 18.10 7.45 17.72
C ASN A 250 18.43 6.51 18.87
N ASN A 251 18.74 7.08 20.04
CA ASN A 251 19.03 6.33 21.27
C ASN A 251 17.74 5.69 21.82
N ILE A 252 17.66 4.36 21.78
CA ILE A 252 16.51 3.60 22.26
C ILE A 252 16.52 3.53 23.78
N LYS A 253 15.52 4.10 24.41
CA LYS A 253 15.37 4.11 25.87
C LYS A 253 14.97 2.72 26.38
N ASN A 254 15.73 2.20 27.37
CA ASN A 254 15.49 0.90 28.01
C ASN A 254 14.70 1.01 29.32
N LYS A 255 13.87 2.04 29.46
CA LYS A 255 12.95 2.21 30.60
C LYS A 255 11.56 1.75 30.18
N ILE A 256 10.94 0.84 30.93
CA ILE A 256 9.57 0.38 30.68
C ILE A 256 8.62 1.57 30.54
N GLY A 257 7.80 1.54 29.50
CA GLY A 257 6.89 2.62 29.14
C GLY A 257 7.51 3.75 28.32
N SER A 258 8.82 3.76 28.05
CA SER A 258 9.43 4.77 27.17
C SER A 258 9.10 4.50 25.73
N ILE A 259 8.74 5.56 24.99
CA ILE A 259 8.55 5.55 23.55
C ILE A 259 9.66 6.39 22.90
N THR A 260 10.33 5.85 21.89
CA THR A 260 11.35 6.54 21.11
C THR A 260 10.90 6.59 19.65
N TYR A 261 10.77 7.79 19.09
CA TYR A 261 10.61 7.98 17.65
C TYR A 261 11.99 7.94 17.00
N THR A 262 12.14 7.19 15.93
CA THR A 262 13.43 6.95 15.28
C THR A 262 13.27 6.52 13.83
N GLN A 263 14.37 6.64 13.07
CA GLN A 263 14.55 6.06 11.75
C GLN A 263 15.46 4.84 11.84
N MET A 264 15.33 3.91 10.91
CA MET A 264 16.33 2.91 10.57
C MET A 264 17.00 3.31 9.27
N LEU A 265 18.29 3.11 9.15
CA LEU A 265 19.09 3.60 8.03
C LEU A 265 19.73 2.46 7.26
N ASN A 266 20.00 2.69 5.98
CA ASN A 266 20.87 1.83 5.18
C ASN A 266 22.35 2.16 5.42
N SER A 267 23.24 1.42 4.77
CA SER A 267 24.69 1.58 4.96
C SER A 267 25.25 2.94 4.51
N LYS A 268 24.50 3.70 3.70
CA LYS A 268 24.87 5.06 3.26
C LYS A 268 24.16 6.16 4.04
N GLY A 269 23.38 5.83 5.08
CA GLY A 269 22.65 6.78 5.90
C GLY A 269 21.30 7.22 5.31
N GLY A 270 20.82 6.57 4.25
CA GLY A 270 19.46 6.77 3.73
C GLY A 270 18.42 6.15 4.66
N ILE A 271 17.24 6.75 4.73
CA ILE A 271 16.14 6.30 5.59
C ILE A 271 15.47 5.09 4.95
N GLU A 272 15.47 3.95 5.65
CA GLU A 272 14.77 2.72 5.27
C GLU A 272 13.41 2.61 5.97
N ALA A 273 13.31 3.02 7.22
CA ALA A 273 12.09 2.96 8.00
C ALA A 273 11.95 4.16 8.92
N ASP A 274 10.72 4.60 9.15
CA ASP A 274 10.35 5.67 10.05
C ASP A 274 9.28 5.15 11.03
N LEU A 275 9.64 5.04 12.31
CA LEU A 275 8.89 4.24 13.26
C LEU A 275 9.01 4.70 14.71
N THR A 276 8.21 4.12 15.57
CA THR A 276 8.34 4.26 17.02
C THR A 276 8.73 2.93 17.66
N VAL A 277 9.60 3.01 18.67
CA VAL A 277 10.00 1.88 19.50
C VAL A 277 9.56 2.11 20.94
N THR A 278 8.77 1.22 21.49
CA THR A 278 8.28 1.26 22.88
C THR A 278 8.91 0.13 23.68
N CYS A 279 9.55 0.45 24.79
CA CYS A 279 9.97 -0.54 25.77
C CYS A 279 8.75 -0.97 26.61
N ILE A 280 8.23 -2.17 26.37
CA ILE A 280 7.01 -2.67 27.02
C ILE A 280 7.30 -3.54 28.24
N ASP A 281 8.48 -4.14 28.29
CA ASP A 281 8.96 -4.92 29.43
C ASP A 281 10.49 -5.05 29.36
N LYS A 282 11.13 -5.63 30.37
CA LYS A 282 12.53 -5.97 30.35
C LYS A 282 12.83 -6.85 29.14
N ASN A 283 13.75 -6.40 28.28
CA ASN A 283 14.14 -7.10 27.06
C ASN A 283 12.98 -7.36 26.05
N LYS A 284 11.89 -6.60 26.16
CA LYS A 284 10.76 -6.69 25.25
C LYS A 284 10.36 -5.31 24.71
N PHE A 285 10.33 -5.20 23.39
CA PHE A 285 10.06 -3.94 22.70
C PHE A 285 8.97 -4.12 21.65
N ARG A 286 8.16 -3.08 21.47
CA ARG A 286 7.16 -3.00 20.40
C ARG A 286 7.56 -1.92 19.42
N ILE A 287 7.56 -2.27 18.15
CA ILE A 287 7.76 -1.35 17.03
C ILE A 287 6.39 -1.10 16.39
N VAL A 288 6.13 0.18 16.05
CA VAL A 288 4.97 0.58 15.25
C VAL A 288 5.48 1.37 14.07
N THR A 289 5.11 0.93 12.86
CA THR A 289 5.50 1.53 11.59
C THR A 289 4.32 1.63 10.63
N GLY A 290 4.53 2.26 9.46
CA GLY A 290 3.48 2.50 8.46
C GLY A 290 2.85 1.22 7.92
N SER A 291 1.58 1.28 7.58
CA SER A 291 0.82 0.13 7.07
C SER A 291 1.33 -0.38 5.72
N GLY A 292 1.69 0.53 4.81
CA GLY A 292 2.14 0.18 3.46
C GLY A 292 3.56 -0.39 3.39
N VAL A 293 4.34 -0.25 4.47
CA VAL A 293 5.74 -0.67 4.56
C VAL A 293 5.93 -1.92 5.43
N ARG A 294 4.85 -2.58 5.86
CA ARG A 294 4.89 -3.71 6.80
C ARG A 294 5.89 -4.78 6.41
N ILE A 295 5.88 -5.23 5.17
CA ILE A 295 6.76 -6.32 4.69
C ILE A 295 8.19 -5.80 4.50
N HIS A 296 8.36 -4.62 3.91
CA HIS A 296 9.65 -3.96 3.73
C HIS A 296 10.37 -3.78 5.07
N ASP A 297 9.73 -3.13 6.04
CA ASP A 297 10.33 -2.86 7.34
C ASP A 297 10.62 -4.14 8.13
N LYS A 298 9.70 -5.11 8.08
CA LYS A 298 9.94 -6.45 8.64
C LYS A 298 11.20 -7.10 8.05
N LYS A 299 11.37 -7.05 6.73
CA LYS A 299 12.54 -7.58 6.04
C LYS A 299 13.84 -6.87 6.50
N HIS A 300 13.81 -5.54 6.54
CA HIS A 300 14.94 -4.74 7.00
C HIS A 300 15.31 -5.05 8.46
N ILE A 301 14.34 -5.11 9.36
CA ILE A 301 14.55 -5.46 10.76
C ILE A 301 15.17 -6.86 10.88
N LEU A 302 14.57 -7.88 10.26
CA LEU A 302 15.04 -9.27 10.35
C LEU A 302 16.44 -9.47 9.78
N LYS A 303 16.82 -8.71 8.76
CA LYS A 303 18.18 -8.73 8.17
C LYS A 303 19.27 -8.38 9.18
N HIS A 304 18.97 -7.50 10.14
CA HIS A 304 19.94 -6.94 11.08
C HIS A 304 19.77 -7.42 12.54
N LEU A 305 18.74 -8.20 12.84
CA LEU A 305 18.52 -8.73 14.19
C LEU A 305 19.48 -9.89 14.52
N ASP A 306 19.92 -9.93 15.79
CA ASP A 306 20.58 -11.11 16.35
C ASP A 306 19.59 -12.30 16.33
N LYS A 307 20.07 -13.47 15.90
CA LYS A 307 19.26 -14.69 15.74
C LYS A 307 18.62 -15.21 17.03
N SER A 308 19.09 -14.78 18.18
CA SER A 308 18.51 -15.16 19.49
C SER A 308 17.26 -14.37 19.85
N ILE A 309 16.94 -13.32 19.08
CA ILE A 309 15.79 -12.47 19.33
C ILE A 309 14.54 -13.10 18.70
N LYS A 310 13.50 -13.25 19.50
CA LYS A 310 12.19 -13.65 19.00
C LYS A 310 11.49 -12.45 18.38
N PHE A 311 11.17 -12.53 17.10
CA PHE A 311 10.36 -11.55 16.37
C PHE A 311 8.93 -12.08 16.20
N GLN A 312 7.93 -11.22 16.43
CA GLN A 312 6.52 -11.52 16.19
C GLN A 312 5.84 -10.35 15.48
N ASP A 313 5.21 -10.65 14.36
CA ASP A 313 4.28 -9.71 13.73
C ASP A 313 2.91 -9.85 14.42
N ILE A 314 2.51 -8.79 15.12
CA ILE A 314 1.26 -8.74 15.90
C ILE A 314 0.27 -7.73 15.33
N THR A 315 0.46 -7.31 14.08
CA THR A 315 -0.33 -6.27 13.43
C THR A 315 -1.82 -6.52 13.56
N ASP A 316 -2.24 -7.74 13.27
CA ASP A 316 -3.65 -8.10 13.22
C ASP A 316 -4.25 -8.45 14.60
N ASN A 317 -3.43 -8.42 15.68
CA ASN A 317 -3.88 -8.75 17.04
C ASN A 317 -4.41 -7.53 17.80
N PHE A 318 -4.15 -6.31 17.33
CA PHE A 318 -4.48 -5.07 18.04
C PHE A 318 -5.10 -4.04 17.11
N ALA A 319 -6.22 -3.49 17.54
CA ALA A 319 -6.70 -2.21 17.03
C ALA A 319 -5.83 -1.06 17.56
N CYS A 320 -5.71 0.00 16.79
CA CYS A 320 -5.01 1.22 17.17
C CYS A 320 -5.88 2.43 16.85
N LEU A 321 -6.16 3.23 17.87
CA LEU A 321 -6.91 4.47 17.74
C LEU A 321 -6.05 5.64 18.20
N GLY A 322 -5.99 6.69 17.40
CA GLY A 322 -5.31 7.93 17.74
C GLY A 322 -6.32 8.99 18.18
N ILE A 323 -6.10 9.60 19.32
CA ILE A 323 -6.91 10.75 19.79
C ILE A 323 -6.02 11.98 19.78
N PHE A 324 -6.33 12.94 18.91
CA PHE A 324 -5.54 14.14 18.67
C PHE A 324 -6.38 15.40 18.86
N GLY A 325 -5.71 16.52 19.09
CA GLY A 325 -6.30 17.83 19.24
C GLY A 325 -6.12 18.42 20.65
N PRO A 326 -6.32 19.73 20.82
CA PRO A 326 -6.04 20.43 22.09
C PRO A 326 -6.87 19.92 23.27
N LYS A 327 -8.07 19.39 23.03
CA LYS A 327 -8.97 18.84 24.05
C LYS A 327 -8.89 17.30 24.17
N SER A 328 -7.94 16.65 23.50
CA SER A 328 -7.82 15.17 23.51
C SER A 328 -7.57 14.64 24.92
N ARG A 329 -6.73 15.30 25.71
CA ARG A 329 -6.41 14.91 27.09
C ARG A 329 -7.63 14.98 28.01
N ASP A 330 -8.43 16.05 27.91
CA ASP A 330 -9.67 16.20 28.69
C ASP A 330 -10.68 15.11 28.35
N LEU A 331 -10.79 14.76 27.07
CA LEU A 331 -11.65 13.68 26.61
C LEU A 331 -11.21 12.33 27.18
N VAL A 332 -9.92 12.00 27.08
CA VAL A 332 -9.37 10.75 27.60
C VAL A 332 -9.51 10.67 29.12
N SER A 333 -9.25 11.77 29.84
CA SER A 333 -9.43 11.82 31.29
C SER A 333 -10.87 11.61 31.72
N LYS A 334 -11.85 12.13 30.98
CA LYS A 334 -13.28 11.87 31.25
C LYS A 334 -13.69 10.41 31.01
N LEU A 335 -13.06 9.73 30.05
CA LEU A 335 -13.38 8.35 29.72
C LEU A 335 -12.68 7.33 30.60
N PHE A 336 -11.43 7.61 31.00
CA PHE A 336 -10.54 6.63 31.64
C PHE A 336 -9.98 7.08 32.99
N GLY A 337 -10.36 8.25 33.49
CA GLY A 337 -9.90 8.84 34.78
C GLY A 337 -8.74 9.81 34.63
N GLU A 338 -8.35 10.44 35.77
CA GLU A 338 -7.43 11.58 35.81
C GLU A 338 -5.95 11.24 35.58
N HIS A 339 -5.60 9.98 35.34
CA HIS A 339 -4.21 9.52 35.16
C HIS A 339 -3.54 10.01 33.87
N PHE A 340 -4.23 10.80 33.07
CA PHE A 340 -3.76 11.35 31.79
C PHE A 340 -3.31 12.83 31.90
N SER A 341 -3.12 13.36 33.08
CA SER A 341 -2.55 14.70 33.27
C SER A 341 -1.12 14.78 32.69
N ASN A 342 -0.62 15.99 32.43
CA ASN A 342 0.76 16.18 31.95
C ASN A 342 1.82 15.68 32.94
N ASN A 343 1.52 15.66 34.25
CA ASN A 343 2.41 15.15 35.26
C ASN A 343 2.42 13.62 35.32
N ASP A 344 1.25 12.99 35.15
CA ASP A 344 1.07 11.55 35.28
C ASP A 344 1.32 10.78 34.00
N PHE A 345 1.07 11.42 32.83
CA PHE A 345 1.25 10.82 31.51
C PHE A 345 2.10 11.75 30.63
N LYS A 346 3.42 11.63 30.79
CA LYS A 346 4.41 12.48 30.13
C LYS A 346 4.52 12.12 28.65
N PHE A 347 4.87 13.10 27.82
CA PHE A 347 5.19 12.90 26.41
C PHE A 347 6.26 11.81 26.23
N GLY A 348 6.11 10.98 25.19
CA GLY A 348 7.03 9.88 24.90
C GLY A 348 6.96 8.74 25.92
N THR A 349 5.81 8.54 26.57
CA THR A 349 5.57 7.42 27.48
C THR A 349 4.30 6.66 27.12
N GLY A 350 4.29 5.36 27.38
CA GLY A 350 3.15 4.47 27.31
C GLY A 350 2.87 3.83 28.66
N LYS A 351 1.62 3.56 28.92
CA LYS A 351 1.15 2.82 30.11
C LYS A 351 0.29 1.64 29.66
N ASN A 352 0.36 0.52 30.40
CA ASN A 352 -0.55 -0.63 30.26
C ASN A 352 -1.74 -0.43 31.17
#